data_d458646e13e1f12bbb0efafd3c522473
#
_entry.id   d458646e13e1f12bbb0efafd3c522473
#
_cell.length_a   1.000
_cell.length_b   1.000
_cell.length_c   1.000
_cell.angle_alpha   90.00
_cell.angle_beta   90.00
_cell.angle_gamma   90.00
#
_symmetry.space_group_name_H-M   'P 1'
#
loop_
_entity.id
_entity.type
_entity.pdbx_description
1 polymer ?
#
loop_
_entity_poly.entity_id
_entity_poly.type
_entity_poly.pdbx_seq_one_letter_code
_entity_poly.pdbx_strand_id
1 'polypeptide(L)'
;MTESDAGTALGKGYEFPRGSGYPLPEYPFRAPPELASGQPGHHPIVIVGGGIAGLTAACALAHYGVPAVLLDEDNTVGVKGASSRGICYTQKSLEIFERLGIYGRIAARGIQWSVGRTFAGRDEVYSFDLKHQSAFNLSTQPPFINIQQFYIEGYLVERIYELGHVELRWRSRVTAFAQNNECATLTVSTPEGDYQLRADHVIDATGCHSPFRQWVGASVSAKKGDDRWCIADVRFRKHPPVERHTWIEAPFNENRAVWQHLMGDGVWRIDYQMAPDSDPAEVSREEAVRERLARQFGPDAGVEIVWVGPYAYRSECIDRMRHGRVFFMGDAAKVVSPFGARGGNTGIADADNLAWKLAAVMTGRAAPALLDSYHEERHEAARQNVLVSNRTARFLRPATAVEKLFRDAALGLARQYVFARQLVNTGRMAVANTYTRSSACDTGGGQSVQNVAFEWPDGSAGNVNDLLRWAGGRLLVLVFGAASPAALERLRGLTETAPVRAVQVLGPDDPPGAIEHVRDPKGHLQGACHVFGHAWALLRPDSYVAATGEVVDASLVHAVGQALGAALEEEEEAA
;
A
#
# COMPACT_ATOMS: atom_id res chain seq x y z
N MET A 1 -1.69 27.35 -17.30
CA MET A 1 -3.06 26.95 -16.93
C MET A 1 -3.64 28.10 -16.12
N THR A 2 -4.80 28.61 -16.49
CA THR A 2 -5.49 29.64 -15.72
C THR A 2 -6.17 28.99 -14.52
N GLU A 3 -6.35 29.74 -13.42
CA GLU A 3 -6.99 29.27 -12.16
C GLU A 3 -8.34 28.57 -12.37
N SER A 4 -9.02 28.77 -13.52
CA SER A 4 -10.29 28.12 -13.87
C SER A 4 -10.17 26.65 -14.27
N ASP A 5 -9.01 26.21 -14.76
CA ASP A 5 -8.81 24.82 -15.23
C ASP A 5 -8.51 23.86 -14.08
N ALA A 6 -7.94 24.35 -12.97
CA ALA A 6 -7.67 23.53 -11.78
C ALA A 6 -8.97 23.16 -11.03
N GLY A 7 -9.96 24.05 -11.04
CA GLY A 7 -11.27 23.80 -10.41
C GLY A 7 -12.13 22.75 -11.10
N THR A 8 -11.98 22.60 -12.42
CA THR A 8 -12.73 21.61 -13.21
C THR A 8 -12.20 20.19 -13.05
N ALA A 9 -10.91 20.01 -12.72
CA ALA A 9 -10.30 18.70 -12.52
C ALA A 9 -10.70 18.02 -11.18
N LEU A 10 -11.23 18.79 -10.22
CA LEU A 10 -11.55 18.32 -8.86
C LEU A 10 -13.01 17.92 -8.64
N GLY A 11 -13.82 17.93 -9.66
CA GLY A 11 -15.26 17.69 -9.59
C GLY A 11 -16.04 18.96 -9.23
N LYS A 12 -17.24 19.06 -9.77
CA LYS A 12 -18.11 20.23 -9.62
C LYS A 12 -18.26 20.64 -8.16
N GLY A 13 -17.77 21.82 -7.79
CA GLY A 13 -18.01 22.46 -6.51
C GLY A 13 -16.80 22.65 -5.60
N TYR A 14 -15.57 22.43 -6.07
CA TYR A 14 -14.36 22.66 -5.29
C TYR A 14 -13.57 23.85 -5.82
N GLU A 15 -13.60 24.96 -5.09
CA GLU A 15 -12.64 26.06 -5.26
C GLU A 15 -11.54 25.90 -4.21
N PHE A 16 -10.26 25.91 -4.64
CA PHE A 16 -9.15 26.03 -3.70
C PHE A 16 -9.13 27.40 -3.05
N PRO A 17 -8.90 27.48 -1.72
CA PRO A 17 -8.60 28.77 -1.10
C PRO A 17 -7.36 29.38 -1.79
N ARG A 18 -7.45 30.64 -2.21
CA ARG A 18 -6.31 31.36 -2.79
C ARG A 18 -5.15 31.37 -1.80
N GLY A 19 -3.97 30.93 -2.26
CA GLY A 19 -2.72 31.02 -1.49
C GLY A 19 -2.29 29.75 -0.77
N SER A 20 -3.01 28.63 -0.88
CA SER A 20 -2.58 27.36 -0.33
C SER A 20 -2.07 26.47 -1.45
N GLY A 21 -0.81 26.27 -1.55
CA GLY A 21 -0.31 25.33 -2.53
C GLY A 21 1.05 24.78 -2.11
N TYR A 22 1.13 23.49 -1.98
CA TYR A 22 2.41 22.83 -2.11
C TYR A 22 2.89 23.02 -3.56
N PRO A 23 4.15 23.43 -3.82
CA PRO A 23 4.68 23.46 -5.17
C PRO A 23 4.73 22.02 -5.69
N LEU A 24 3.88 21.68 -6.66
CA LEU A 24 3.87 20.38 -7.32
C LEU A 24 4.71 20.43 -8.58
N PRO A 25 5.47 19.37 -8.91
CA PRO A 25 6.21 19.29 -10.16
C PRO A 25 5.26 19.25 -11.36
N GLU A 26 5.66 19.88 -12.48
CA GLU A 26 4.95 19.78 -13.73
C GLU A 26 5.74 18.91 -14.72
N TYR A 27 5.04 17.99 -15.38
CA TYR A 27 5.60 17.10 -16.38
C TYR A 27 5.07 17.47 -17.77
N PRO A 28 5.95 17.70 -18.76
CA PRO A 28 5.51 18.11 -20.09
C PRO A 28 4.81 16.96 -20.81
N PHE A 29 3.78 17.32 -21.58
CA PHE A 29 3.25 16.42 -22.60
C PHE A 29 4.31 16.10 -23.66
N ARG A 30 4.40 14.86 -24.06
CA ARG A 30 5.22 14.39 -25.19
C ARG A 30 4.35 13.58 -26.10
N ALA A 31 4.26 13.98 -27.35
CA ALA A 31 3.47 13.28 -28.35
C ALA A 31 3.99 11.85 -28.54
N PRO A 32 3.17 10.82 -28.30
CA PRO A 32 3.59 9.44 -28.50
C PRO A 32 3.67 9.08 -29.99
N PRO A 33 4.48 8.08 -30.37
CA PRO A 33 4.67 7.71 -31.79
C PRO A 33 3.37 7.27 -32.47
N GLU A 34 2.41 6.72 -31.77
CA GLU A 34 1.10 6.30 -32.26
C GLU A 34 0.29 7.49 -32.77
N LEU A 35 0.43 8.66 -32.15
CA LEU A 35 -0.26 9.87 -32.57
C LEU A 35 0.24 10.34 -33.95
N ALA A 36 1.54 10.28 -34.18
CA ALA A 36 2.14 10.67 -35.46
C ALA A 36 1.91 9.63 -36.57
N SER A 37 1.94 8.35 -36.24
CA SER A 37 1.77 7.25 -37.22
C SER A 37 0.31 6.97 -37.58
N GLY A 38 -0.64 7.32 -36.70
CA GLY A 38 -2.03 6.92 -36.79
C GLY A 38 -2.28 5.40 -36.65
N GLN A 39 -1.24 4.62 -36.26
CA GLN A 39 -1.35 3.18 -36.08
C GLN A 39 -1.32 2.84 -34.59
N PRO A 40 -2.16 1.89 -34.10
CA PRO A 40 -2.14 1.46 -32.73
C PRO A 40 -0.79 0.83 -32.34
N GLY A 41 -0.14 1.36 -31.31
CA GLY A 41 1.02 0.71 -30.70
C GLY A 41 0.60 -0.50 -29.86
N HIS A 42 1.46 -1.52 -29.79
CA HIS A 42 1.26 -2.67 -28.90
C HIS A 42 2.24 -2.63 -27.74
N HIS A 43 1.71 -2.73 -26.53
CA HIS A 43 2.49 -2.73 -25.29
C HIS A 43 2.13 -3.95 -24.41
N PRO A 44 3.09 -4.61 -23.77
CA PRO A 44 2.78 -5.76 -22.90
C PRO A 44 1.83 -5.37 -21.76
N ILE A 45 2.05 -4.20 -21.16
CA ILE A 45 1.27 -3.70 -20.02
C ILE A 45 0.99 -2.21 -20.23
N VAL A 46 -0.28 -1.82 -20.07
CA VAL A 46 -0.71 -0.42 -19.98
C VAL A 46 -1.31 -0.18 -18.60
N ILE A 47 -0.74 0.78 -17.88
CA ILE A 47 -1.24 1.24 -16.57
C ILE A 47 -2.02 2.52 -16.81
N VAL A 48 -3.23 2.63 -16.25
CA VAL A 48 -4.06 3.84 -16.37
C VAL A 48 -4.27 4.44 -14.99
N GLY A 49 -3.72 5.66 -14.79
CA GLY A 49 -3.76 6.43 -13.55
C GLY A 49 -2.39 6.51 -12.86
N GLY A 50 -1.86 7.72 -12.74
CA GLY A 50 -0.57 8.09 -12.12
C GLY A 50 -0.68 8.44 -10.63
N GLY A 51 -1.63 7.88 -9.89
CA GLY A 51 -1.68 7.98 -8.42
C GLY A 51 -0.74 6.99 -7.74
N ILE A 52 -0.74 6.99 -6.39
CA ILE A 52 0.20 6.19 -5.58
C ILE A 52 0.23 4.69 -5.98
N ALA A 53 -0.92 4.08 -6.30
CA ALA A 53 -0.99 2.67 -6.68
C ALA A 53 -0.40 2.42 -8.08
N GLY A 54 -0.80 3.23 -9.08
CA GLY A 54 -0.32 3.10 -10.46
C GLY A 54 1.19 3.39 -10.57
N LEU A 55 1.68 4.45 -9.92
CA LEU A 55 3.12 4.76 -9.88
C LEU A 55 3.92 3.69 -9.14
N THR A 56 3.37 3.10 -8.06
CA THR A 56 4.03 1.96 -7.39
C THR A 56 4.11 0.75 -8.32
N ALA A 57 3.04 0.44 -9.06
CA ALA A 57 3.04 -0.66 -10.03
C ALA A 57 4.04 -0.40 -11.18
N ALA A 58 4.07 0.82 -11.72
CA ALA A 58 5.01 1.23 -12.75
C ALA A 58 6.46 1.09 -12.28
N CYS A 59 6.77 1.59 -11.07
CA CYS A 59 8.09 1.49 -10.47
C CYS A 59 8.49 0.02 -10.21
N ALA A 60 7.55 -0.81 -9.73
CA ALA A 60 7.83 -2.23 -9.49
C ALA A 60 8.04 -3.01 -10.80
N LEU A 61 7.25 -2.76 -11.85
CA LEU A 61 7.49 -3.35 -13.17
C LEU A 61 8.83 -2.92 -13.73
N ALA A 62 9.19 -1.63 -13.64
CA ALA A 62 10.51 -1.13 -14.03
C ALA A 62 11.63 -1.79 -13.24
N HIS A 63 11.45 -2.01 -11.93
CA HIS A 63 12.41 -2.73 -11.09
C HIS A 63 12.64 -4.18 -11.55
N TYR A 64 11.61 -4.85 -12.07
CA TYR A 64 11.72 -6.19 -12.65
C TYR A 64 12.12 -6.19 -14.14
N GLY A 65 12.38 -5.02 -14.74
CA GLY A 65 12.77 -4.88 -16.16
C GLY A 65 11.63 -5.17 -17.15
N VAL A 66 10.37 -5.04 -16.73
CA VAL A 66 9.19 -5.30 -17.58
C VAL A 66 8.76 -4.00 -18.26
N PRO A 67 8.71 -3.97 -19.62
CA PRO A 67 8.23 -2.81 -20.36
C PRO A 67 6.75 -2.53 -20.09
N ALA A 68 6.41 -1.26 -19.85
CA ALA A 68 5.03 -0.82 -19.69
C ALA A 68 4.87 0.65 -20.10
N VAL A 69 3.62 1.05 -20.30
CA VAL A 69 3.23 2.46 -20.50
C VAL A 69 2.27 2.84 -19.38
N LEU A 70 2.54 3.96 -18.71
CA LEU A 70 1.60 4.55 -17.76
C LEU A 70 0.99 5.80 -18.38
N LEU A 71 -0.35 5.86 -18.38
CA LEU A 71 -1.15 6.98 -18.86
C LEU A 71 -1.76 7.73 -17.69
N ASP A 72 -1.61 9.05 -17.65
CA ASP A 72 -2.33 9.91 -16.70
C ASP A 72 -2.96 11.11 -17.42
N GLU A 73 -4.18 11.48 -17.02
CA GLU A 73 -4.91 12.60 -17.60
C GLU A 73 -4.36 13.97 -17.19
N ASP A 74 -3.63 14.02 -16.06
CA ASP A 74 -3.00 15.22 -15.51
C ASP A 74 -1.53 15.35 -15.97
N ASN A 75 -0.87 16.45 -15.62
CA ASN A 75 0.54 16.70 -15.90
C ASN A 75 1.39 16.85 -14.62
N THR A 76 0.87 16.38 -13.48
CA THR A 76 1.54 16.48 -12.19
C THR A 76 1.09 15.37 -11.26
N VAL A 77 1.77 15.22 -10.13
CA VAL A 77 1.37 14.35 -9.02
C VAL A 77 0.55 15.14 -7.99
N GLY A 78 -0.33 14.45 -7.25
CA GLY A 78 -1.10 15.06 -6.16
C GLY A 78 -2.26 15.96 -6.58
N VAL A 79 -2.64 16.05 -7.86
CA VAL A 79 -3.67 16.98 -8.36
C VAL A 79 -5.04 16.75 -7.72
N LYS A 80 -5.47 15.50 -7.68
CA LYS A 80 -6.76 15.14 -7.03
C LYS A 80 -6.70 15.20 -5.51
N GLY A 81 -5.63 15.71 -4.97
CA GLY A 81 -5.31 15.79 -3.57
C GLY A 81 -4.19 16.77 -3.28
N ALA A 82 -4.30 18.01 -3.74
CA ALA A 82 -3.48 19.11 -3.21
C ALA A 82 -3.56 19.19 -1.67
N SER A 83 -4.53 18.48 -1.08
CA SER A 83 -4.45 17.96 0.27
C SER A 83 -3.54 16.73 0.29
N SER A 84 -2.80 16.59 1.33
CA SER A 84 -2.11 15.37 1.70
C SER A 84 -3.12 14.23 1.93
N ARG A 85 -3.65 13.58 0.86
CA ARG A 85 -4.67 12.54 0.97
C ARG A 85 -4.21 11.37 1.82
N GLY A 86 -3.08 10.77 1.46
CA GLY A 86 -2.40 9.76 2.25
C GLY A 86 -1.26 10.40 3.01
N ILE A 87 -1.20 10.22 4.31
CA ILE A 87 -0.14 10.79 5.15
C ILE A 87 0.59 9.77 5.99
N CYS A 88 -0.05 8.64 6.30
CA CYS A 88 0.53 7.60 7.16
C CYS A 88 0.92 6.39 6.31
N TYR A 89 2.21 6.10 6.21
CA TYR A 89 2.71 4.92 5.50
C TYR A 89 3.15 3.86 6.50
N THR A 90 2.60 2.65 6.31
CA THR A 90 2.83 1.51 7.19
C THR A 90 4.20 0.91 6.97
N GLN A 91 4.73 0.19 7.95
CA GLN A 91 5.99 -0.54 7.86
C GLN A 91 6.07 -1.38 6.57
N LYS A 92 5.01 -2.15 6.22
CA LYS A 92 4.99 -2.94 4.97
C LYS A 92 5.15 -2.08 3.73
N SER A 93 4.51 -0.92 3.65
CA SER A 93 4.69 0.00 2.53
C SER A 93 6.11 0.58 2.48
N LEU A 94 6.70 0.86 3.64
CA LEU A 94 8.07 1.35 3.74
C LEU A 94 9.08 0.26 3.33
N GLU A 95 8.82 -1.00 3.65
CA GLU A 95 9.60 -2.16 3.18
C GLU A 95 9.53 -2.31 1.65
N ILE A 96 8.33 -2.13 1.06
CA ILE A 96 8.14 -2.13 -0.40
C ILE A 96 8.94 -0.97 -1.02
N PHE A 97 8.83 0.24 -0.49
CA PHE A 97 9.55 1.41 -0.98
C PHE A 97 11.08 1.30 -0.79
N GLU A 98 11.54 0.59 0.23
CA GLU A 98 12.96 0.26 0.40
C GLU A 98 13.42 -0.66 -0.72
N ARG A 99 12.69 -1.74 -1.03
CA ARG A 99 13.00 -2.65 -2.14
C ARG A 99 13.01 -1.94 -3.50
N LEU A 100 12.10 -0.96 -3.70
CA LEU A 100 12.05 -0.12 -4.91
C LEU A 100 13.10 0.99 -4.95
N GLY A 101 13.82 1.25 -3.83
CA GLY A 101 14.93 2.20 -3.78
C GLY A 101 14.56 3.65 -3.48
N ILE A 102 13.35 3.94 -2.96
CA ILE A 102 12.91 5.30 -2.61
C ILE A 102 12.78 5.56 -1.10
N TYR A 103 12.93 4.54 -0.25
CA TYR A 103 12.75 4.67 1.20
C TYR A 103 13.66 5.73 1.83
N GLY A 104 14.92 5.83 1.39
CA GLY A 104 15.86 6.83 1.93
C GLY A 104 15.36 8.26 1.79
N ARG A 105 14.73 8.61 0.66
CA ARG A 105 14.12 9.94 0.42
C ARG A 105 12.89 10.15 1.32
N ILE A 106 12.09 9.10 1.53
CA ILE A 106 10.92 9.12 2.41
C ILE A 106 11.35 9.32 3.86
N ALA A 107 12.35 8.57 4.33
CA ALA A 107 12.87 8.65 5.70
C ALA A 107 13.52 10.00 6.02
N ALA A 108 14.20 10.62 5.03
CA ALA A 108 14.84 11.92 5.17
C ALA A 108 13.86 13.08 5.35
N ARG A 109 12.65 13.00 4.77
CA ARG A 109 11.63 14.07 4.84
C ARG A 109 10.49 13.77 5.78
N GLY A 110 10.09 12.51 5.89
CA GLY A 110 8.94 12.08 6.66
C GLY A 110 9.19 12.07 8.17
N ILE A 111 8.12 12.06 8.92
CA ILE A 111 8.15 12.05 10.38
C ILE A 111 7.87 10.63 10.87
N GLN A 112 8.84 10.06 11.56
CA GLN A 112 8.68 8.78 12.25
C GLN A 112 7.92 8.98 13.55
N TRP A 113 6.94 8.12 13.81
CA TRP A 113 6.20 8.10 15.07
C TRP A 113 5.81 6.66 15.43
N SER A 114 5.63 6.43 16.73
CA SER A 114 5.19 5.13 17.24
C SER A 114 4.13 5.25 18.34
N VAL A 115 4.08 6.39 19.01
CA VAL A 115 3.17 6.63 20.14
C VAL A 115 1.87 7.25 19.65
N GLY A 116 0.76 6.64 20.04
CA GLY A 116 -0.57 7.20 19.83
C GLY A 116 -1.33 7.29 21.14
N ARG A 117 -2.06 8.41 21.33
CA ARG A 117 -2.92 8.65 22.49
C ARG A 117 -4.35 8.91 22.05
N THR A 118 -5.27 8.38 22.82
CA THR A 118 -6.71 8.55 22.59
C THR A 118 -7.37 9.16 23.81
N PHE A 119 -8.18 10.18 23.56
CA PHE A 119 -8.88 10.95 24.57
C PHE A 119 -10.40 10.83 24.41
N ALA A 120 -11.12 10.80 25.52
CA ALA A 120 -12.56 11.00 25.58
C ALA A 120 -12.83 12.20 26.51
N GLY A 121 -13.30 13.31 25.96
CA GLY A 121 -13.27 14.59 26.67
C GLY A 121 -11.82 15.04 26.89
N ARG A 122 -11.44 15.21 28.16
CA ARG A 122 -10.09 15.57 28.59
C ARG A 122 -9.27 14.38 29.08
N ASP A 123 -9.89 13.19 29.25
CA ASP A 123 -9.28 12.03 29.84
C ASP A 123 -8.58 11.17 28.77
N GLU A 124 -7.33 10.77 29.01
CA GLU A 124 -6.68 9.74 28.20
C GLU A 124 -7.29 8.39 28.53
N VAL A 125 -7.90 7.75 27.54
CA VAL A 125 -8.58 6.46 27.68
C VAL A 125 -7.80 5.30 27.07
N TYR A 126 -6.84 5.61 26.18
CA TYR A 126 -5.99 4.59 25.56
C TYR A 126 -4.71 5.23 25.04
N SER A 127 -3.61 4.51 25.19
CA SER A 127 -2.33 4.83 24.54
C SER A 127 -1.63 3.54 24.10
N PHE A 128 -0.78 3.67 23.11
CA PHE A 128 0.05 2.57 22.60
C PHE A 128 1.40 3.10 22.14
N ASP A 129 2.40 2.21 22.19
CA ASP A 129 3.64 2.38 21.44
C ASP A 129 3.81 1.17 20.50
N LEU A 130 3.84 1.43 19.20
CA LEU A 130 3.91 0.41 18.17
C LEU A 130 5.24 -0.35 18.17
N LYS A 131 6.34 0.26 18.64
CA LYS A 131 7.66 -0.39 18.73
C LYS A 131 7.66 -1.63 19.62
N HIS A 132 6.73 -1.68 20.58
CA HIS A 132 6.60 -2.82 21.48
C HIS A 132 5.63 -3.91 21.01
N GLN A 133 5.02 -3.73 19.84
CA GLN A 133 4.11 -4.73 19.27
C GLN A 133 4.86 -5.67 18.33
N SER A 134 4.63 -6.99 18.48
CA SER A 134 5.28 -8.04 17.68
C SER A 134 5.11 -7.87 16.17
N ALA A 135 4.01 -7.23 15.75
CA ALA A 135 3.75 -6.92 14.35
C ALA A 135 4.74 -5.91 13.73
N PHE A 136 5.55 -5.20 14.55
CA PHE A 136 6.41 -4.12 14.08
C PHE A 136 7.85 -4.16 14.62
N ASN A 137 8.18 -5.08 15.52
CA ASN A 137 9.40 -5.00 16.32
C ASN A 137 10.64 -5.62 15.67
N LEU A 138 10.49 -6.36 14.57
CA LEU A 138 11.61 -7.07 13.92
C LEU A 138 12.12 -6.36 12.66
N SER A 139 11.32 -5.54 12.00
CA SER A 139 11.71 -4.88 10.75
C SER A 139 12.75 -3.79 10.98
N THR A 140 13.62 -3.61 9.98
CA THR A 140 14.56 -2.48 9.91
C THR A 140 13.87 -1.15 9.60
N GLN A 141 12.61 -1.16 9.12
CA GLN A 141 11.80 0.03 8.93
C GLN A 141 10.98 0.35 10.18
N PRO A 142 10.71 1.64 10.46
CA PRO A 142 9.86 2.04 11.58
C PRO A 142 8.40 1.59 11.34
N PRO A 143 7.58 1.48 12.40
CA PRO A 143 6.17 1.13 12.27
C PRO A 143 5.40 2.01 11.30
N PHE A 144 5.67 3.34 11.34
CA PHE A 144 5.02 4.34 10.48
C PHE A 144 5.92 5.53 10.19
N ILE A 145 5.75 6.08 8.99
CA ILE A 145 6.22 7.42 8.62
C ILE A 145 5.03 8.23 8.12
N ASN A 146 4.91 9.47 8.63
CA ASN A 146 3.99 10.45 8.10
C ASN A 146 4.70 11.37 7.10
N ILE A 147 4.19 11.42 5.89
CA ILE A 147 4.66 12.29 4.80
C ILE A 147 3.50 12.52 3.83
N GLN A 148 3.46 13.67 3.20
CA GLN A 148 2.45 13.98 2.18
C GLN A 148 2.60 13.06 0.97
N GLN A 149 1.49 12.54 0.44
CA GLN A 149 1.44 11.55 -0.63
C GLN A 149 2.17 12.00 -1.90
N PHE A 150 2.03 13.26 -2.29
CA PHE A 150 2.63 13.79 -3.51
C PHE A 150 4.17 13.75 -3.51
N TYR A 151 4.83 13.77 -2.33
CA TYR A 151 6.28 13.55 -2.26
C TYR A 151 6.66 12.14 -2.67
N ILE A 152 5.91 11.14 -2.18
CA ILE A 152 6.15 9.74 -2.56
C ILE A 152 5.87 9.53 -4.05
N GLU A 153 4.78 10.09 -4.56
CA GLU A 153 4.46 10.05 -5.99
C GLU A 153 5.57 10.66 -6.83
N GLY A 154 6.11 11.82 -6.43
CA GLY A 154 7.26 12.45 -7.07
C GLY A 154 8.51 11.55 -7.05
N TYR A 155 8.83 10.94 -5.91
CA TYR A 155 9.97 10.02 -5.78
C TYR A 155 9.80 8.76 -6.65
N LEU A 156 8.57 8.25 -6.78
CA LEU A 156 8.28 7.13 -7.69
C LEU A 156 8.48 7.53 -9.15
N VAL A 157 8.02 8.72 -9.57
CA VAL A 157 8.24 9.23 -10.93
C VAL A 157 9.73 9.35 -11.24
N GLU A 158 10.51 9.97 -10.35
CA GLU A 158 11.96 10.08 -10.50
C GLU A 158 12.61 8.69 -10.60
N ARG A 159 12.19 7.75 -9.73
CA ARG A 159 12.74 6.40 -9.74
C ARG A 159 12.38 5.62 -11.00
N ILE A 160 11.19 5.79 -11.56
CA ILE A 160 10.78 5.19 -12.84
C ILE A 160 11.69 5.70 -13.98
N TYR A 161 12.00 7.00 -14.02
CA TYR A 161 12.93 7.56 -15.01
C TYR A 161 14.36 7.04 -14.83
N GLU A 162 14.82 6.85 -13.58
CA GLU A 162 16.15 6.27 -13.28
C GLU A 162 16.26 4.80 -13.75
N LEU A 163 15.21 4.00 -13.56
CA LEU A 163 15.19 2.58 -13.94
C LEU A 163 15.01 2.37 -15.45
N GLY A 164 14.31 3.29 -16.14
CA GLY A 164 13.85 3.07 -17.51
C GLY A 164 12.73 2.02 -17.56
N HIS A 165 12.56 1.36 -18.68
CA HIS A 165 11.58 0.30 -18.96
C HIS A 165 10.10 0.73 -18.98
N VAL A 166 9.70 1.77 -18.26
CA VAL A 166 8.31 2.26 -18.23
C VAL A 166 8.26 3.69 -18.78
N GLU A 167 7.42 3.88 -19.79
CA GLU A 167 7.14 5.19 -20.37
C GLU A 167 5.99 5.86 -19.62
N LEU A 168 6.20 7.11 -19.13
CA LEU A 168 5.15 7.90 -18.50
C LEU A 168 4.58 8.89 -19.52
N ARG A 169 3.28 8.79 -19.80
CA ARG A 169 2.53 9.64 -20.72
C ARG A 169 1.54 10.50 -19.95
N TRP A 170 1.92 11.74 -19.72
CA TRP A 170 1.11 12.75 -19.06
C TRP A 170 0.10 13.38 -20.04
N ARG A 171 -1.01 13.93 -19.54
CA ARG A 171 -2.10 14.50 -20.34
C ARG A 171 -2.68 13.49 -21.35
N SER A 172 -2.77 12.24 -20.94
CA SER A 172 -3.17 11.10 -21.76
C SER A 172 -4.38 10.42 -21.12
N ARG A 173 -5.58 10.86 -21.50
CA ARG A 173 -6.84 10.40 -20.91
C ARG A 173 -7.40 9.22 -21.70
N VAL A 174 -7.64 8.10 -21.05
CA VAL A 174 -8.35 6.97 -21.66
C VAL A 174 -9.85 7.29 -21.73
N THR A 175 -10.40 7.26 -22.93
CA THR A 175 -11.79 7.64 -23.21
C THR A 175 -12.66 6.46 -23.63
N ALA A 176 -12.06 5.37 -24.13
CA ALA A 176 -12.75 4.14 -24.47
C ALA A 176 -11.87 2.91 -24.27
N PHE A 177 -12.50 1.78 -24.02
CA PHE A 177 -11.86 0.50 -23.80
C PHE A 177 -12.68 -0.65 -24.40
N ALA A 178 -11.99 -1.61 -24.99
CA ALA A 178 -12.52 -2.90 -25.41
C ALA A 178 -11.49 -4.00 -25.19
N GLN A 179 -11.92 -5.24 -25.00
CA GLN A 179 -11.01 -6.40 -24.91
C GLN A 179 -11.60 -7.62 -25.60
N ASN A 180 -10.72 -8.48 -26.10
CA ASN A 180 -11.04 -9.80 -26.62
C ASN A 180 -10.03 -10.83 -26.09
N ASN A 181 -10.03 -12.04 -26.66
CA ASN A 181 -9.11 -13.09 -26.24
C ASN A 181 -7.64 -12.82 -26.60
N GLU A 182 -7.36 -11.90 -27.53
CA GLU A 182 -6.00 -11.61 -28.01
C GLU A 182 -5.40 -10.39 -27.33
N CYS A 183 -6.14 -9.28 -27.20
CA CYS A 183 -5.64 -8.04 -26.63
C CYS A 183 -6.76 -7.17 -26.02
N ALA A 184 -6.33 -6.19 -25.23
CA ALA A 184 -7.12 -5.03 -24.85
C ALA A 184 -6.82 -3.87 -25.81
N THR A 185 -7.82 -3.06 -26.14
CA THR A 185 -7.68 -1.84 -26.97
C THR A 185 -8.16 -0.64 -26.16
N LEU A 186 -7.33 0.39 -26.09
CA LEU A 186 -7.62 1.66 -25.40
C LEU A 186 -7.62 2.80 -26.42
N THR A 187 -8.59 3.70 -26.33
CA THR A 187 -8.56 4.99 -27.02
C THR A 187 -8.11 6.05 -26.02
N VAL A 188 -7.09 6.81 -26.39
CA VAL A 188 -6.44 7.81 -25.54
C VAL A 188 -6.58 9.18 -26.17
N SER A 189 -7.13 10.14 -25.42
CA SER A 189 -7.24 11.54 -25.83
C SER A 189 -6.12 12.36 -25.23
N THR A 190 -5.49 13.22 -26.05
CA THR A 190 -4.39 14.11 -25.68
C THR A 190 -4.64 15.53 -26.19
N PRO A 191 -3.85 16.53 -25.77
CA PRO A 191 -3.94 17.89 -26.33
C PRO A 191 -3.74 18.00 -27.84
N GLU A 192 -3.08 17.01 -28.47
CA GLU A 192 -2.75 17.02 -29.90
C GLU A 192 -3.61 16.07 -30.73
N GLY A 193 -4.58 15.40 -30.10
CA GLY A 193 -5.50 14.48 -30.76
C GLY A 193 -5.63 13.12 -30.07
N ASP A 194 -6.38 12.23 -30.67
CA ASP A 194 -6.66 10.90 -30.16
C ASP A 194 -5.82 9.84 -30.86
N TYR A 195 -5.42 8.80 -30.12
CA TYR A 195 -4.72 7.63 -30.65
C TYR A 195 -5.19 6.34 -29.97
N GLN A 196 -4.80 5.21 -30.51
CA GLN A 196 -5.13 3.90 -29.95
C GLN A 196 -3.89 3.15 -29.47
N LEU A 197 -4.05 2.39 -28.38
CA LEU A 197 -3.09 1.41 -27.87
C LEU A 197 -3.71 0.02 -27.81
N ARG A 198 -2.88 -0.99 -28.04
CA ARG A 198 -3.19 -2.40 -27.74
C ARG A 198 -2.33 -2.86 -26.58
N ALA A 199 -2.88 -3.71 -25.71
CA ALA A 199 -2.17 -4.23 -24.53
C ALA A 199 -2.49 -5.71 -24.30
N ASP A 200 -1.51 -6.48 -23.82
CA ASP A 200 -1.76 -7.83 -23.32
C ASP A 200 -2.50 -7.78 -22.00
N HIS A 201 -2.11 -6.83 -21.14
CA HIS A 201 -2.71 -6.58 -19.83
C HIS A 201 -2.90 -5.08 -19.59
N VAL A 202 -4.00 -4.74 -18.92
CA VAL A 202 -4.31 -3.37 -18.47
C VAL A 202 -4.41 -3.35 -16.95
N ILE A 203 -3.75 -2.38 -16.33
CA ILE A 203 -3.86 -2.11 -14.90
C ILE A 203 -4.69 -0.86 -14.72
N ASP A 204 -5.87 -0.99 -14.13
CA ASP A 204 -6.72 0.14 -13.78
C ASP A 204 -6.37 0.64 -12.36
N ALA A 205 -5.73 1.80 -12.30
CA ALA A 205 -5.39 2.58 -11.10
C ALA A 205 -6.04 3.98 -11.12
N THR A 206 -7.12 4.17 -11.89
CA THR A 206 -7.79 5.47 -12.12
C THR A 206 -8.53 6.01 -10.91
N GLY A 207 -8.57 5.26 -9.81
CA GLY A 207 -9.19 5.67 -8.57
C GLY A 207 -10.68 5.35 -8.50
N CYS A 208 -11.35 5.96 -7.53
CA CYS A 208 -12.70 5.60 -7.12
C CYS A 208 -13.81 5.92 -8.14
N HIS A 209 -13.50 6.63 -9.18
CA HIS A 209 -14.43 6.95 -10.29
C HIS A 209 -14.05 6.22 -11.59
N SER A 210 -13.39 5.05 -11.48
CA SER A 210 -12.92 4.26 -12.59
C SER A 210 -14.02 4.02 -13.65
N PRO A 211 -13.80 4.44 -14.91
CA PRO A 211 -14.69 4.11 -16.00
C PRO A 211 -14.58 2.64 -16.41
N PHE A 212 -13.45 1.98 -16.13
CA PHE A 212 -13.25 0.57 -16.44
C PHE A 212 -14.26 -0.33 -15.76
N ARG A 213 -14.72 0.03 -14.53
CA ARG A 213 -15.77 -0.72 -13.83
C ARG A 213 -17.02 -0.90 -14.71
N GLN A 214 -17.43 0.17 -15.40
CA GLN A 214 -18.57 0.13 -16.30
C GLN A 214 -18.24 -0.63 -17.60
N TRP A 215 -17.07 -0.38 -18.18
CA TRP A 215 -16.68 -0.98 -19.46
C TRP A 215 -16.55 -2.51 -19.39
N VAL A 216 -16.15 -3.06 -18.24
CA VAL A 216 -16.05 -4.52 -18.07
C VAL A 216 -17.27 -5.12 -17.37
N GLY A 217 -18.30 -4.33 -17.06
CA GLY A 217 -19.50 -4.81 -16.36
C GLY A 217 -19.26 -5.27 -14.93
N ALA A 218 -18.27 -4.67 -14.24
CA ALA A 218 -17.93 -5.03 -12.85
C ALA A 218 -19.02 -4.56 -11.89
N SER A 219 -19.33 -5.39 -10.89
CA SER A 219 -20.21 -5.04 -9.79
C SER A 219 -19.43 -4.47 -8.62
N VAL A 220 -19.98 -3.44 -7.97
CA VAL A 220 -19.37 -2.80 -6.81
C VAL A 220 -20.31 -2.88 -5.62
N SER A 221 -19.88 -3.51 -4.54
CA SER A 221 -20.58 -3.41 -3.26
C SER A 221 -20.18 -2.09 -2.60
N ALA A 222 -21.13 -1.18 -2.46
CA ALA A 222 -20.92 0.11 -1.85
C ALA A 222 -21.70 0.25 -0.56
N LYS A 223 -21.05 0.77 0.48
CA LYS A 223 -21.72 1.24 1.69
C LYS A 223 -21.53 2.75 1.77
N LYS A 224 -22.62 3.48 1.51
CA LYS A 224 -22.63 4.93 1.66
C LYS A 224 -22.43 5.28 3.12
N GLY A 225 -21.35 5.97 3.46
CA GLY A 225 -21.11 6.54 4.78
C GLY A 225 -21.54 8.01 4.77
N ASP A 226 -22.26 8.43 5.81
CA ASP A 226 -22.57 9.86 6.03
C ASP A 226 -21.46 10.53 6.86
N ASP A 227 -20.29 9.93 6.92
CA ASP A 227 -19.19 10.41 7.76
C ASP A 227 -18.40 11.47 7.00
N ARG A 228 -18.58 12.73 7.39
CA ARG A 228 -17.97 13.90 6.78
C ARG A 228 -16.94 14.50 7.71
N TRP A 229 -15.86 15.00 7.14
CA TRP A 229 -14.73 15.56 7.86
C TRP A 229 -14.27 16.86 7.21
N CYS A 230 -13.81 17.80 8.03
CA CYS A 230 -13.06 18.96 7.60
C CYS A 230 -11.59 18.72 7.94
N ILE A 231 -10.75 18.72 6.93
CA ILE A 231 -9.31 18.53 7.06
C ILE A 231 -8.64 19.89 7.00
N ALA A 232 -7.75 20.15 7.96
CA ALA A 232 -6.93 21.37 7.99
C ALA A 232 -5.45 20.98 8.10
N ASP A 233 -4.66 21.39 7.12
CA ASP A 233 -3.20 21.34 7.18
C ASP A 233 -2.69 22.70 7.69
N VAL A 234 -1.94 22.68 8.78
CA VAL A 234 -1.52 23.90 9.50
C VAL A 234 -0.07 23.86 9.94
N ARG A 235 0.55 25.03 10.11
CA ARG A 235 1.84 25.19 10.80
C ARG A 235 1.65 25.88 12.12
N PHE A 236 2.37 25.43 13.15
CA PHE A 236 2.37 26.05 14.47
C PHE A 236 3.68 26.78 14.73
N ARG A 237 3.62 27.93 15.39
CA ARG A 237 4.82 28.57 15.97
C ARG A 237 5.37 27.76 17.15
N LYS A 238 4.48 27.17 17.96
CA LYS A 238 4.83 26.29 19.08
C LYS A 238 4.22 24.91 18.82
N HIS A 239 5.08 23.93 18.56
CA HIS A 239 4.66 22.59 18.17
C HIS A 239 4.02 21.81 19.31
N PRO A 240 2.90 21.09 19.07
CA PRO A 240 2.44 20.00 19.91
C PRO A 240 3.46 18.85 19.97
N PRO A 241 3.34 17.89 20.92
CA PRO A 241 4.18 16.69 20.94
C PRO A 241 4.08 15.90 19.63
N VAL A 242 5.21 15.30 19.20
CA VAL A 242 5.30 14.45 17.99
C VAL A 242 4.69 13.07 18.28
N GLU A 243 3.39 13.05 18.48
CA GLU A 243 2.59 11.87 18.75
C GLU A 243 1.29 11.95 17.93
N ARG A 244 0.69 10.81 17.64
CA ARG A 244 -0.65 10.79 17.08
C ARG A 244 -1.67 11.01 18.20
N HIS A 245 -2.42 12.08 18.14
CA HIS A 245 -3.51 12.31 19.06
C HIS A 245 -4.87 12.06 18.38
N THR A 246 -5.76 11.40 19.10
CA THR A 246 -7.13 11.11 18.66
C THR A 246 -8.09 11.44 19.79
N TRP A 247 -9.07 12.26 19.51
CA TRP A 247 -10.21 12.49 20.41
C TRP A 247 -11.43 11.75 19.86
N ILE A 248 -12.08 10.97 20.69
CA ILE A 248 -13.37 10.36 20.36
C ILE A 248 -14.48 11.37 20.59
N GLU A 249 -14.37 12.13 21.69
CA GLU A 249 -15.28 13.19 22.10
C GLU A 249 -14.44 14.43 22.41
N ALA A 250 -14.20 15.27 21.40
CA ALA A 250 -13.42 16.49 21.53
C ALA A 250 -14.30 17.66 21.99
N PRO A 251 -14.12 18.20 23.21
CA PRO A 251 -14.94 19.32 23.70
C PRO A 251 -14.84 20.56 22.81
N PHE A 252 -13.71 20.77 22.17
CA PHE A 252 -13.46 21.88 21.24
C PHE A 252 -14.05 21.65 19.84
N ASN A 253 -14.57 20.44 19.54
CA ASN A 253 -15.28 20.10 18.31
C ASN A 253 -16.68 19.54 18.62
N GLU A 254 -17.38 20.14 19.58
CA GLU A 254 -18.76 19.82 19.95
C GLU A 254 -18.96 18.33 20.28
N ASN A 255 -17.99 17.74 21.00
CA ASN A 255 -17.91 16.34 21.36
C ASN A 255 -17.91 15.36 20.17
N ARG A 256 -17.41 15.79 19.01
CA ARG A 256 -17.16 14.93 17.85
C ARG A 256 -15.68 14.58 17.75
N ALA A 257 -15.37 13.54 16.97
CA ALA A 257 -14.00 13.05 16.84
C ALA A 257 -13.07 14.06 16.16
N VAL A 258 -11.80 14.03 16.60
CA VAL A 258 -10.71 14.81 16.00
C VAL A 258 -9.45 13.96 15.95
N TRP A 259 -8.70 14.04 14.85
CA TRP A 259 -7.36 13.49 14.72
C TRP A 259 -6.33 14.57 14.46
N GLN A 260 -5.13 14.34 14.97
CA GLN A 260 -4.00 15.24 14.85
C GLN A 260 -2.74 14.45 14.52
N HIS A 261 -2.05 14.85 13.46
CA HIS A 261 -0.84 14.22 12.96
C HIS A 261 0.20 15.26 12.55
N LEU A 262 1.46 15.05 12.90
CA LEU A 262 2.58 15.79 12.30
C LEU A 262 3.00 15.09 11.00
N MET A 263 3.24 15.90 9.96
CA MET A 263 3.73 15.48 8.65
C MET A 263 5.08 16.12 8.34
N GLY A 264 5.64 15.82 7.18
CA GLY A 264 6.82 16.49 6.66
C GLY A 264 6.66 18.01 6.60
N ASP A 265 7.79 18.72 6.56
CA ASP A 265 7.87 20.20 6.46
C ASP A 265 7.21 20.96 7.63
N GLY A 266 7.12 20.32 8.80
CA GLY A 266 6.52 20.93 9.99
C GLY A 266 5.00 21.20 9.88
N VAL A 267 4.33 20.57 8.92
CA VAL A 267 2.89 20.70 8.72
C VAL A 267 2.15 19.71 9.60
N TRP A 268 1.14 20.18 10.29
CA TRP A 268 0.22 19.38 11.08
C TRP A 268 -1.08 19.21 10.34
N ARG A 269 -1.57 17.99 10.25
CA ARG A 269 -2.91 17.70 9.78
C ARG A 269 -3.84 17.50 10.95
N ILE A 270 -4.97 18.20 10.89
CA ILE A 270 -6.05 18.08 11.86
C ILE A 270 -7.33 17.75 11.11
N ASP A 271 -7.91 16.60 11.44
CA ASP A 271 -9.16 16.13 10.85
C ASP A 271 -10.29 16.34 11.88
N TYR A 272 -11.24 17.22 11.58
CA TYR A 272 -12.42 17.48 12.41
C TYR A 272 -13.64 16.76 11.85
N GLN A 273 -14.23 15.85 12.63
CA GLN A 273 -15.50 15.23 12.27
C GLN A 273 -16.62 16.27 12.27
N MET A 274 -17.40 16.33 11.20
CA MET A 274 -18.48 17.28 11.00
C MET A 274 -19.81 16.72 11.54
N ALA A 275 -20.77 17.62 11.85
CA ALA A 275 -22.15 17.19 12.09
C ALA A 275 -22.79 16.67 10.78
N PRO A 276 -23.73 15.72 10.86
CA PRO A 276 -24.37 15.12 9.68
C PRO A 276 -25.08 16.12 8.78
N ASP A 277 -25.63 17.16 9.39
CA ASP A 277 -26.42 18.24 8.78
C ASP A 277 -25.60 19.49 8.42
N SER A 278 -24.29 19.49 8.72
CA SER A 278 -23.41 20.61 8.38
C SER A 278 -23.26 20.79 6.87
N ASP A 279 -23.25 22.04 6.43
CA ASP A 279 -22.80 22.37 5.08
C ASP A 279 -21.27 22.26 4.99
N PRO A 280 -20.74 21.38 4.12
CA PRO A 280 -19.30 21.21 3.96
C PRO A 280 -18.58 22.50 3.56
N ALA A 281 -19.19 23.35 2.74
CA ALA A 281 -18.60 24.60 2.30
C ALA A 281 -18.45 25.57 3.49
N GLU A 282 -19.47 25.69 4.32
CA GLU A 282 -19.45 26.55 5.50
C GLU A 282 -18.43 26.07 6.55
N VAL A 283 -18.38 24.77 6.82
CA VAL A 283 -17.47 24.19 7.82
C VAL A 283 -16.01 24.32 7.40
N SER A 284 -15.73 24.37 6.10
CA SER A 284 -14.37 24.46 5.55
C SER A 284 -13.92 25.88 5.25
N ARG A 285 -14.73 26.89 5.55
CA ARG A 285 -14.26 28.28 5.44
C ARG A 285 -13.11 28.55 6.41
N GLU A 286 -12.15 29.33 5.98
CA GLU A 286 -10.93 29.60 6.75
C GLU A 286 -11.26 30.18 8.15
N GLU A 287 -12.25 31.07 8.26
CA GLU A 287 -12.67 31.65 9.53
C GLU A 287 -13.23 30.59 10.48
N ALA A 288 -14.07 29.68 9.98
CA ALA A 288 -14.64 28.58 10.78
C ALA A 288 -13.57 27.59 11.26
N VAL A 289 -12.54 27.37 10.46
CA VAL A 289 -11.39 26.54 10.82
C VAL A 289 -10.51 27.26 11.85
N ARG A 290 -10.24 28.56 11.69
CA ARG A 290 -9.49 29.37 12.67
C ARG A 290 -10.16 29.38 14.04
N GLU A 291 -11.48 29.50 14.11
CA GLU A 291 -12.23 29.42 15.36
C GLU A 291 -12.07 28.05 16.05
N ARG A 292 -12.11 26.94 15.29
CA ARG A 292 -11.88 25.58 15.86
C ARG A 292 -10.45 25.44 16.37
N LEU A 293 -9.47 25.90 15.61
CA LEU A 293 -8.07 25.89 16.00
C LEU A 293 -7.85 26.72 17.28
N ALA A 294 -8.48 27.90 17.39
CA ALA A 294 -8.40 28.72 18.59
C ALA A 294 -9.08 28.06 19.81
N ARG A 295 -10.19 27.34 19.62
CA ARG A 295 -10.80 26.52 20.70
C ARG A 295 -9.93 25.34 21.14
N GLN A 296 -9.19 24.72 20.22
CA GLN A 296 -8.34 23.57 20.49
C GLN A 296 -7.01 23.97 21.14
N PHE A 297 -6.33 25.00 20.61
CA PHE A 297 -4.95 25.35 20.94
C PHE A 297 -4.81 26.69 21.68
N GLY A 298 -5.90 27.43 21.85
CA GLY A 298 -5.90 28.79 22.35
C GLY A 298 -5.72 29.83 21.23
N PRO A 299 -6.15 31.09 21.49
CA PRO A 299 -6.09 32.16 20.48
C PRO A 299 -4.66 32.55 20.10
N ASP A 300 -3.70 32.35 21.01
CA ASP A 300 -2.29 32.72 20.85
C ASP A 300 -1.40 31.63 20.26
N ALA A 301 -1.98 30.54 19.77
CA ALA A 301 -1.22 29.38 19.23
C ALA A 301 -0.40 29.73 17.99
N GLY A 302 -0.68 30.86 17.32
CA GLY A 302 0.08 31.33 16.15
C GLY A 302 0.01 30.33 15.00
N VAL A 303 -1.21 29.94 14.60
CA VAL A 303 -1.46 28.92 13.58
C VAL A 303 -1.55 29.57 12.20
N GLU A 304 -0.72 29.09 11.28
CA GLU A 304 -0.81 29.35 9.84
C GLU A 304 -1.59 28.21 9.16
N ILE A 305 -2.63 28.54 8.39
CA ILE A 305 -3.36 27.56 7.60
C ILE A 305 -2.63 27.36 6.27
N VAL A 306 -2.27 26.12 5.95
CA VAL A 306 -1.63 25.72 4.70
C VAL A 306 -2.67 25.28 3.69
N TRP A 307 -3.66 24.49 4.14
CA TRP A 307 -4.73 23.98 3.31
C TRP A 307 -5.96 23.60 4.15
N VAL A 308 -7.15 23.76 3.59
CA VAL A 308 -8.42 23.29 4.19
C VAL A 308 -9.30 22.67 3.13
N GLY A 309 -10.00 21.60 3.47
CA GLY A 309 -11.03 21.02 2.60
C GLY A 309 -11.93 20.01 3.31
N PRO A 310 -13.17 19.85 2.84
CA PRO A 310 -14.06 18.81 3.32
C PRO A 310 -13.73 17.47 2.66
N TYR A 311 -14.03 16.40 3.39
CA TYR A 311 -13.86 15.03 2.90
C TYR A 311 -15.02 14.16 3.39
N ALA A 312 -15.57 13.34 2.49
CA ALA A 312 -16.60 12.35 2.83
C ALA A 312 -16.06 10.94 2.65
N TYR A 313 -16.21 10.12 3.67
CA TYR A 313 -15.77 8.73 3.63
C TYR A 313 -16.83 7.83 3.02
N ARG A 314 -16.39 6.87 2.23
CA ARG A 314 -17.19 5.79 1.70
C ARG A 314 -16.40 4.50 1.73
N SER A 315 -17.10 3.37 1.72
CA SER A 315 -16.49 2.05 1.60
C SER A 315 -17.08 1.37 0.38
N GLU A 316 -16.19 0.95 -0.51
CA GLU A 316 -16.54 0.25 -1.75
C GLU A 316 -15.60 -0.93 -1.93
N CYS A 317 -16.09 -2.00 -2.56
CA CYS A 317 -15.26 -3.12 -3.01
C CYS A 317 -15.85 -3.70 -4.29
N ILE A 318 -15.00 -3.84 -5.31
CA ILE A 318 -15.34 -4.50 -6.57
C ILE A 318 -15.54 -6.01 -6.34
N ASP A 319 -16.38 -6.64 -7.16
CA ASP A 319 -16.65 -8.08 -7.07
C ASP A 319 -15.42 -8.93 -7.41
N ARG A 320 -14.62 -8.51 -8.38
CA ARG A 320 -13.40 -9.20 -8.81
C ARG A 320 -12.28 -8.21 -9.07
N MET A 321 -11.04 -8.56 -8.65
CA MET A 321 -9.83 -7.76 -8.92
C MET A 321 -9.29 -7.96 -10.35
N ARG A 322 -9.75 -9.00 -11.05
CA ARG A 322 -9.39 -9.31 -12.43
C ARG A 322 -10.65 -9.54 -13.27
N HIS A 323 -10.76 -8.84 -14.40
CA HIS A 323 -11.81 -9.00 -15.42
C HIS A 323 -11.14 -9.18 -16.79
N GLY A 324 -10.91 -10.44 -17.17
CA GLY A 324 -10.17 -10.74 -18.40
C GLY A 324 -8.73 -10.23 -18.32
N ARG A 325 -8.42 -9.23 -19.16
CA ARG A 325 -7.09 -8.59 -19.25
C ARG A 325 -6.93 -7.38 -18.31
N VAL A 326 -8.00 -6.96 -17.65
CA VAL A 326 -7.98 -5.81 -16.73
C VAL A 326 -7.77 -6.25 -15.29
N PHE A 327 -6.78 -5.65 -14.63
CA PHE A 327 -6.49 -5.78 -13.21
C PHE A 327 -6.81 -4.46 -12.49
N PHE A 328 -7.69 -4.50 -11.51
CA PHE A 328 -8.07 -3.35 -10.69
C PHE A 328 -7.19 -3.24 -9.46
N MET A 329 -6.70 -2.03 -9.14
CA MET A 329 -5.94 -1.79 -7.92
C MET A 329 -6.27 -0.46 -7.24
N GLY A 330 -5.85 -0.31 -5.99
CA GLY A 330 -6.09 0.90 -5.21
C GLY A 330 -7.57 1.25 -5.11
N ASP A 331 -7.91 2.52 -5.25
CA ASP A 331 -9.28 2.99 -5.13
C ASP A 331 -10.16 2.59 -6.33
N ALA A 332 -9.59 2.17 -7.46
CA ALA A 332 -10.33 1.58 -8.57
C ALA A 332 -10.91 0.21 -8.20
N ALA A 333 -10.22 -0.55 -7.35
CA ALA A 333 -10.68 -1.84 -6.85
C ALA A 333 -11.51 -1.72 -5.57
N LYS A 334 -11.09 -0.85 -4.64
CA LYS A 334 -11.70 -0.70 -3.33
C LYS A 334 -11.45 0.68 -2.73
N VAL A 335 -12.47 1.24 -2.10
CA VAL A 335 -12.35 2.44 -1.27
C VAL A 335 -12.55 2.03 0.18
N VAL A 336 -11.65 2.44 1.06
CA VAL A 336 -11.74 2.14 2.50
C VAL A 336 -11.73 3.45 3.30
N SER A 337 -12.46 3.48 4.40
CA SER A 337 -12.38 4.59 5.35
C SER A 337 -10.96 4.74 5.88
N PRO A 338 -10.49 5.95 6.22
CA PRO A 338 -9.08 6.25 6.53
C PRO A 338 -8.60 5.64 7.85
N PHE A 339 -9.51 5.05 8.62
CA PHE A 339 -9.23 4.50 9.95
C PHE A 339 -8.15 3.42 9.90
N GLY A 340 -7.02 3.69 10.56
CA GLY A 340 -5.87 2.80 10.64
C GLY A 340 -4.94 2.88 9.43
N ALA A 341 -5.02 3.94 8.62
CA ALA A 341 -4.13 4.21 7.49
C ALA A 341 -4.15 3.09 6.41
N ARG A 342 -5.34 2.67 5.94
CA ARG A 342 -5.48 1.50 5.06
C ARG A 342 -5.51 1.85 3.56
N GLY A 343 -6.08 3.00 3.16
CA GLY A 343 -6.35 3.32 1.76
C GLY A 343 -5.13 3.21 0.83
N GLY A 344 -4.23 4.17 0.86
CA GLY A 344 -3.02 4.17 0.02
C GLY A 344 -2.12 2.96 0.25
N ASN A 345 -1.94 2.54 1.51
CA ASN A 345 -1.10 1.39 1.86
C ASN A 345 -1.59 0.07 1.23
N THR A 346 -2.92 -0.14 1.12
CA THR A 346 -3.42 -1.33 0.44
C THR A 346 -3.27 -1.24 -1.08
N GLY A 347 -3.31 -0.03 -1.68
CA GLY A 347 -2.99 0.19 -3.08
C GLY A 347 -1.52 -0.10 -3.42
N ILE A 348 -0.60 0.31 -2.55
CA ILE A 348 0.83 -0.05 -2.65
C ILE A 348 1.03 -1.57 -2.59
N ALA A 349 0.33 -2.24 -1.66
CA ALA A 349 0.39 -3.69 -1.55
C ALA A 349 -0.28 -4.44 -2.73
N ASP A 350 -1.31 -3.85 -3.38
CA ASP A 350 -1.87 -4.40 -4.62
C ASP A 350 -0.83 -4.35 -5.74
N ALA A 351 -0.14 -3.23 -5.88
CA ALA A 351 0.89 -3.03 -6.89
C ALA A 351 2.07 -4.01 -6.71
N ASP A 352 2.55 -4.15 -5.48
CA ASP A 352 3.63 -5.07 -5.14
C ASP A 352 3.27 -6.53 -5.44
N ASN A 353 2.05 -6.94 -5.05
CA ASN A 353 1.54 -8.29 -5.29
C ASN A 353 1.37 -8.62 -6.78
N LEU A 354 0.88 -7.68 -7.59
CA LEU A 354 0.63 -7.90 -9.01
C LEU A 354 1.92 -7.84 -9.85
N ALA A 355 2.82 -6.90 -9.54
CA ALA A 355 3.97 -6.60 -10.40
C ALA A 355 4.92 -7.80 -10.57
N TRP A 356 5.25 -8.53 -9.49
CA TRP A 356 6.12 -9.70 -9.61
C TRP A 356 5.44 -10.85 -10.37
N LYS A 357 4.12 -11.03 -10.19
CA LYS A 357 3.34 -12.07 -10.90
C LYS A 357 3.31 -11.80 -12.39
N LEU A 358 3.03 -10.55 -12.79
CA LEU A 358 3.12 -10.13 -14.19
C LEU A 358 4.55 -10.32 -14.72
N ALA A 359 5.56 -9.88 -13.97
CA ALA A 359 6.95 -10.05 -14.38
C ALA A 359 7.34 -11.53 -14.57
N ALA A 360 6.92 -12.40 -13.68
CA ALA A 360 7.21 -13.83 -13.77
C ALA A 360 6.51 -14.48 -14.99
N VAL A 361 5.23 -14.14 -15.23
CA VAL A 361 4.46 -14.65 -16.38
C VAL A 361 4.99 -14.09 -17.71
N MET A 362 5.22 -12.78 -17.79
CA MET A 362 5.69 -12.13 -19.03
C MET A 362 7.10 -12.58 -19.44
N THR A 363 7.92 -13.02 -18.49
CA THR A 363 9.26 -13.56 -18.77
C THR A 363 9.30 -15.10 -18.90
N GLY A 364 8.14 -15.76 -18.91
CA GLY A 364 8.02 -17.21 -19.03
C GLY A 364 8.50 -18.00 -17.80
N ARG A 365 8.69 -17.34 -16.66
CA ARG A 365 9.13 -17.96 -15.40
C ARG A 365 7.99 -18.54 -14.57
N ALA A 366 6.74 -18.20 -14.90
CA ALA A 366 5.54 -18.72 -14.24
C ALA A 366 4.42 -18.93 -15.24
N ALA A 367 3.49 -19.83 -14.90
CA ALA A 367 2.31 -20.08 -15.73
C ALA A 367 1.30 -18.90 -15.64
N PRO A 368 0.51 -18.64 -16.69
CA PRO A 368 -0.52 -17.60 -16.69
C PRO A 368 -1.55 -17.73 -15.55
N ALA A 369 -1.79 -18.94 -15.05
CA ALA A 369 -2.67 -19.24 -13.92
C ALA A 369 -2.23 -18.52 -12.62
N LEU A 370 -0.94 -18.20 -12.45
CA LEU A 370 -0.46 -17.41 -11.31
C LEU A 370 -1.21 -16.09 -11.16
N LEU A 371 -1.64 -15.48 -12.26
CA LEU A 371 -2.32 -14.18 -12.23
C LEU A 371 -3.72 -14.24 -11.58
N ASP A 372 -4.33 -15.41 -11.45
CA ASP A 372 -5.63 -15.57 -10.78
C ASP A 372 -5.48 -15.40 -9.26
N SER A 373 -4.32 -15.78 -8.70
CA SER A 373 -4.01 -15.57 -7.29
C SER A 373 -4.01 -14.09 -6.87
N TYR A 374 -3.86 -13.15 -7.81
CA TYR A 374 -4.01 -11.72 -7.53
C TYR A 374 -5.42 -11.40 -7.00
N HIS A 375 -6.46 -11.89 -7.69
CA HIS A 375 -7.83 -11.71 -7.23
C HIS A 375 -8.06 -12.37 -5.88
N GLU A 376 -7.64 -13.63 -5.71
CA GLU A 376 -7.84 -14.38 -4.48
C GLU A 376 -7.27 -13.63 -3.27
N GLU A 377 -6.01 -13.22 -3.35
CA GLU A 377 -5.27 -12.58 -2.27
C GLU A 377 -5.73 -11.14 -2.02
N ARG A 378 -5.82 -10.32 -3.07
CA ARG A 378 -6.09 -8.89 -2.90
C ARG A 378 -7.56 -8.57 -2.65
N HIS A 379 -8.47 -9.40 -3.14
CA HIS A 379 -9.89 -9.30 -2.80
C HIS A 379 -10.16 -9.71 -1.34
N GLU A 380 -9.50 -10.78 -0.84
CA GLU A 380 -9.56 -11.14 0.57
C GLU A 380 -9.04 -10.01 1.45
N ALA A 381 -7.86 -9.47 1.15
CA ALA A 381 -7.26 -8.32 1.84
C ALA A 381 -8.18 -7.08 1.82
N ALA A 382 -8.82 -6.79 0.69
CA ALA A 382 -9.78 -5.70 0.57
C ALA A 382 -10.96 -5.88 1.53
N ARG A 383 -11.57 -7.06 1.56
CA ARG A 383 -12.69 -7.37 2.46
C ARG A 383 -12.29 -7.26 3.94
N GLN A 384 -11.11 -7.76 4.32
CA GLN A 384 -10.58 -7.62 5.68
C GLN A 384 -10.43 -6.13 6.05
N ASN A 385 -9.83 -5.33 5.17
CA ASN A 385 -9.61 -3.90 5.40
C ASN A 385 -10.92 -3.11 5.50
N VAL A 386 -11.89 -3.37 4.62
CA VAL A 386 -13.24 -2.76 4.68
C VAL A 386 -13.95 -3.14 5.98
N LEU A 387 -13.89 -4.41 6.40
CA LEU A 387 -14.51 -4.86 7.65
C LEU A 387 -13.92 -4.15 8.88
N VAL A 388 -12.59 -4.09 8.99
CA VAL A 388 -11.92 -3.45 10.13
C VAL A 388 -12.18 -1.95 10.16
N SER A 389 -12.08 -1.26 9.04
CA SER A 389 -12.35 0.18 8.97
C SER A 389 -13.81 0.53 9.30
N ASN A 390 -14.76 -0.29 8.83
CA ASN A 390 -16.19 -0.10 9.14
C ASN A 390 -16.50 -0.32 10.64
N ARG A 391 -15.82 -1.28 11.29
CA ARG A 391 -15.97 -1.47 12.76
C ARG A 391 -15.49 -0.24 13.52
N THR A 392 -14.39 0.36 13.09
CA THR A 392 -13.89 1.61 13.69
C THR A 392 -14.84 2.77 13.45
N ALA A 393 -15.35 2.94 12.22
CA ALA A 393 -16.33 3.98 11.91
C ALA A 393 -17.57 3.89 12.80
N ARG A 394 -18.10 2.67 13.05
CA ARG A 394 -19.24 2.44 13.95
C ARG A 394 -18.92 2.75 15.41
N PHE A 395 -17.70 2.45 15.87
CA PHE A 395 -17.29 2.80 17.23
C PHE A 395 -17.24 4.32 17.44
N LEU A 396 -16.66 5.04 16.47
CA LEU A 396 -16.55 6.50 16.52
C LEU A 396 -17.93 7.19 16.35
N ARG A 397 -18.77 6.63 15.51
CA ARG A 397 -20.12 7.15 15.23
C ARG A 397 -21.15 6.01 15.32
N PRO A 398 -21.62 5.68 16.54
CA PRO A 398 -22.64 4.67 16.74
C PRO A 398 -23.93 5.03 15.98
N ALA A 399 -24.44 4.09 15.19
CA ALA A 399 -25.67 4.27 14.43
C ALA A 399 -26.92 3.84 15.23
N THR A 400 -26.73 3.00 16.27
CA THR A 400 -27.81 2.45 17.09
C THR A 400 -27.59 2.75 18.56
N ALA A 401 -28.67 2.70 19.35
CA ALA A 401 -28.61 2.85 20.81
C ALA A 401 -27.69 1.80 21.46
N VAL A 402 -27.68 0.57 20.94
CA VAL A 402 -26.83 -0.52 21.45
C VAL A 402 -25.36 -0.24 21.20
N GLU A 403 -24.98 0.21 19.98
CA GLU A 403 -23.62 0.59 19.66
C GLU A 403 -23.16 1.77 20.53
N LYS A 404 -24.04 2.74 20.77
CA LYS A 404 -23.75 3.87 21.67
C LYS A 404 -23.53 3.40 23.11
N LEU A 405 -24.40 2.54 23.62
CA LEU A 405 -24.26 1.97 24.97
C LEU A 405 -22.94 1.19 25.12
N PHE A 406 -22.59 0.37 24.12
CA PHE A 406 -21.31 -0.35 24.11
C PHE A 406 -20.12 0.61 24.13
N ARG A 407 -20.11 1.62 23.26
CA ARG A 407 -19.04 2.63 23.23
C ARG A 407 -18.89 3.34 24.56
N ASP A 408 -19.98 3.84 25.11
CA ASP A 408 -20.00 4.63 26.36
C ASP A 408 -19.52 3.75 27.54
N ALA A 409 -19.92 2.47 27.59
CA ALA A 409 -19.44 1.51 28.58
C ALA A 409 -17.94 1.20 28.39
N ALA A 410 -17.48 0.98 27.15
CA ALA A 410 -16.05 0.76 26.85
C ALA A 410 -15.19 1.96 27.29
N LEU A 411 -15.62 3.19 26.99
CA LEU A 411 -14.92 4.42 27.42
C LEU A 411 -14.94 4.59 28.94
N GLY A 412 -16.06 4.32 29.60
CA GLY A 412 -16.17 4.36 31.06
C GLY A 412 -15.23 3.39 31.76
N LEU A 413 -15.17 2.14 31.27
CA LEU A 413 -14.25 1.13 31.78
C LEU A 413 -12.77 1.47 31.48
N ALA A 414 -12.47 1.98 30.29
CA ALA A 414 -11.10 2.31 29.88
C ALA A 414 -10.46 3.44 30.72
N ARG A 415 -11.30 4.35 31.26
CA ARG A 415 -10.84 5.37 32.23
C ARG A 415 -10.35 4.77 33.53
N GLN A 416 -10.93 3.66 33.96
CA GLN A 416 -10.69 3.04 35.27
C GLN A 416 -9.74 1.84 35.20
N TYR A 417 -9.82 1.03 34.12
CA TYR A 417 -9.16 -0.27 34.03
C TYR A 417 -8.32 -0.41 32.78
N VAL A 418 -7.04 -0.77 32.96
CA VAL A 418 -6.08 -0.94 31.86
C VAL A 418 -6.53 -2.00 30.86
N PHE A 419 -7.09 -3.14 31.31
CA PHE A 419 -7.54 -4.21 30.41
C PHE A 419 -8.64 -3.74 29.46
N ALA A 420 -9.49 -2.82 29.88
CA ALA A 420 -10.60 -2.31 29.08
C ALA A 420 -10.15 -1.33 27.98
N ARG A 421 -8.94 -0.81 28.05
CA ARG A 421 -8.38 0.07 27.00
C ARG A 421 -8.32 -0.61 25.63
N GLN A 422 -8.18 -1.93 25.61
CA GLN A 422 -8.22 -2.71 24.35
C GLN A 422 -9.62 -2.73 23.68
N LEU A 423 -10.69 -2.38 24.40
CA LEU A 423 -12.05 -2.25 23.84
C LEU A 423 -12.23 -0.94 23.05
N VAL A 424 -11.38 0.06 23.31
CA VAL A 424 -11.43 1.36 22.62
C VAL A 424 -10.93 1.18 21.19
N ASN A 425 -11.80 1.40 20.21
CA ASN A 425 -11.49 1.20 18.80
C ASN A 425 -11.41 2.54 18.05
N THR A 426 -10.22 3.13 17.99
CA THR A 426 -9.93 4.36 17.23
C THR A 426 -9.23 4.11 15.90
N GLY A 427 -9.29 2.89 15.40
CA GLY A 427 -8.58 2.43 14.21
C GLY A 427 -7.26 1.77 14.59
N ARG A 428 -7.30 0.46 14.73
CA ARG A 428 -6.06 -0.33 14.80
C ARG A 428 -5.26 -0.05 13.55
N MET A 429 -3.99 0.31 13.75
CA MET A 429 -3.09 0.60 12.64
C MET A 429 -2.96 -0.60 11.71
N ALA A 430 -2.88 -0.32 10.40
CA ALA A 430 -2.78 -1.37 9.40
C ALA A 430 -1.46 -2.14 9.54
N VAL A 431 -1.58 -3.44 9.51
CA VAL A 431 -0.48 -4.41 9.34
C VAL A 431 -0.66 -5.11 7.99
N ALA A 432 0.35 -5.82 7.52
CA ALA A 432 0.23 -6.65 6.33
C ALA A 432 -0.93 -7.66 6.49
N ASN A 433 -1.70 -7.87 5.42
CA ASN A 433 -2.76 -8.87 5.43
C ASN A 433 -2.16 -10.28 5.33
N THR A 434 -2.82 -11.26 5.91
CA THR A 434 -2.52 -12.68 5.69
C THR A 434 -3.46 -13.22 4.62
N TYR A 435 -2.94 -13.99 3.67
CA TYR A 435 -3.72 -14.68 2.65
C TYR A 435 -4.07 -16.08 3.15
N THR A 436 -5.35 -16.33 3.41
CA THR A 436 -5.80 -17.63 3.92
C THR A 436 -6.28 -18.57 2.82
N ARG A 437 -6.48 -18.02 1.62
CA ARG A 437 -6.96 -18.73 0.43
C ARG A 437 -6.22 -18.20 -0.79
N SER A 438 -5.09 -18.78 -1.09
CA SER A 438 -4.29 -18.42 -2.27
C SER A 438 -3.86 -19.67 -2.99
N SER A 439 -4.13 -19.75 -4.28
CA SER A 439 -3.61 -20.81 -5.13
C SER A 439 -2.09 -20.78 -5.28
N ALA A 440 -1.45 -19.65 -4.95
CA ALA A 440 0.01 -19.48 -4.96
C ALA A 440 0.66 -19.68 -3.57
N CYS A 441 -0.05 -20.23 -2.60
CA CYS A 441 0.47 -20.57 -1.27
C CYS A 441 -0.05 -21.93 -0.83
N ASP A 442 0.80 -22.70 -0.17
CA ASP A 442 0.43 -23.97 0.46
C ASP A 442 -0.21 -23.74 1.85
N THR A 443 -0.72 -24.80 2.46
CA THR A 443 -1.25 -24.80 3.82
C THR A 443 -0.17 -24.31 4.79
N GLY A 444 -0.48 -23.24 5.54
CA GLY A 444 0.48 -22.59 6.42
C GLY A 444 1.27 -21.42 5.79
N GLY A 445 1.14 -21.20 4.48
CA GLY A 445 1.66 -20.02 3.79
C GLY A 445 0.74 -18.78 3.91
N GLY A 446 1.10 -17.72 3.19
CA GLY A 446 0.31 -16.49 3.08
C GLY A 446 0.62 -15.42 4.14
N GLN A 447 1.59 -15.64 5.03
CA GLN A 447 2.05 -14.63 5.99
C GLN A 447 3.08 -13.71 5.35
N SER A 448 3.03 -12.42 5.70
CA SER A 448 4.05 -11.46 5.31
C SER A 448 5.28 -11.57 6.19
N VAL A 449 6.46 -11.59 5.59
CA VAL A 449 7.74 -11.55 6.28
C VAL A 449 8.14 -10.10 6.52
N GLN A 450 8.51 -9.75 7.76
CA GLN A 450 9.08 -8.46 8.09
C GLN A 450 10.49 -8.34 7.51
N ASN A 451 10.93 -7.14 7.18
CA ASN A 451 12.27 -6.89 6.64
C ASN A 451 13.32 -6.92 7.75
N VAL A 452 13.59 -8.10 8.29
CA VAL A 452 14.54 -8.30 9.41
C VAL A 452 15.99 -8.25 8.95
N ALA A 453 16.87 -7.81 9.86
CA ALA A 453 18.31 -7.78 9.63
C ALA A 453 18.94 -9.17 9.82
N PHE A 454 20.00 -9.42 9.07
CA PHE A 454 20.91 -10.56 9.18
C PHE A 454 22.35 -10.12 8.85
N GLU A 455 23.31 -11.02 8.87
CA GLU A 455 24.72 -10.77 8.52
C GLU A 455 25.12 -11.59 7.27
N TRP A 456 25.76 -10.95 6.29
CA TRP A 456 26.41 -11.62 5.18
C TRP A 456 27.66 -12.39 5.63
N PRO A 457 28.21 -13.34 4.83
CA PRO A 457 29.40 -14.10 5.19
C PRO A 457 30.64 -13.24 5.48
N ASP A 458 30.73 -12.04 4.90
CA ASP A 458 31.81 -11.07 5.12
C ASP A 458 31.61 -10.22 6.37
N GLY A 459 30.54 -10.44 7.14
CA GLY A 459 30.19 -9.69 8.35
C GLY A 459 29.43 -8.39 8.09
N SER A 460 29.14 -8.05 6.83
CA SER A 460 28.32 -6.89 6.52
C SER A 460 26.85 -7.13 6.86
N ALA A 461 26.16 -6.07 7.30
CA ALA A 461 24.74 -6.15 7.60
C ALA A 461 23.91 -6.22 6.31
N GLY A 462 22.90 -7.09 6.31
CA GLY A 462 21.88 -7.21 5.27
C GLY A 462 20.47 -7.29 5.87
N ASN A 463 19.46 -7.32 5.02
CA ASN A 463 18.07 -7.51 5.40
C ASN A 463 17.30 -8.34 4.36
N VAL A 464 16.06 -8.74 4.66
CA VAL A 464 15.26 -9.60 3.76
C VAL A 464 15.12 -9.00 2.36
N ASN A 465 14.97 -7.68 2.23
CA ASN A 465 14.88 -7.05 0.92
C ASN A 465 16.19 -7.16 0.11
N ASP A 466 17.36 -7.25 0.78
CA ASP A 466 18.64 -7.52 0.09
C ASP A 466 18.63 -8.93 -0.51
N LEU A 467 18.10 -9.92 0.22
CA LEU A 467 17.93 -11.28 -0.31
C LEU A 467 16.94 -11.32 -1.48
N LEU A 468 15.83 -10.60 -1.38
CA LEU A 468 14.84 -10.54 -2.47
C LEU A 468 15.40 -9.82 -3.71
N ARG A 469 16.20 -8.76 -3.54
CA ARG A 469 16.93 -8.10 -4.64
C ARG A 469 17.96 -9.05 -5.26
N TRP A 470 18.73 -9.77 -4.42
CA TRP A 470 19.67 -10.78 -4.89
C TRP A 470 18.96 -11.93 -5.65
N ALA A 471 17.76 -12.33 -5.20
CA ALA A 471 16.95 -13.34 -5.91
C ALA A 471 16.48 -12.88 -7.30
N GLY A 472 16.43 -11.57 -7.56
CA GLY A 472 16.14 -11.01 -8.89
C GLY A 472 14.76 -11.37 -9.42
N GLY A 473 13.74 -11.30 -8.56
CA GLY A 473 12.34 -11.61 -8.90
C GLY A 473 12.04 -13.11 -9.03
N ARG A 474 12.98 -13.98 -8.58
CA ARG A 474 12.74 -15.43 -8.42
C ARG A 474 12.18 -15.72 -7.03
N LEU A 475 11.62 -16.91 -6.85
CA LEU A 475 11.31 -17.44 -5.52
C LEU A 475 12.61 -17.64 -4.74
N LEU A 476 12.54 -17.54 -3.42
CA LEU A 476 13.69 -17.68 -2.52
C LEU A 476 13.41 -18.78 -1.50
N VAL A 477 14.21 -19.85 -1.52
CA VAL A 477 14.21 -20.90 -0.48
C VAL A 477 15.20 -20.50 0.59
N LEU A 478 14.73 -20.32 1.80
CA LEU A 478 15.56 -20.21 3.00
C LEU A 478 15.61 -21.56 3.68
N VAL A 479 16.83 -22.09 3.88
CA VAL A 479 17.07 -23.37 4.58
C VAL A 479 17.72 -23.07 5.92
N PHE A 480 17.09 -23.46 7.01
CA PHE A 480 17.51 -23.12 8.37
C PHE A 480 18.42 -24.22 8.95
N GLY A 481 19.62 -23.82 9.38
CA GLY A 481 20.62 -24.72 9.97
C GLY A 481 21.37 -25.56 8.94
N ALA A 482 21.92 -26.67 9.36
CA ALA A 482 22.72 -27.58 8.52
C ALA A 482 21.81 -28.38 7.57
N ALA A 483 22.13 -28.37 6.28
CA ALA A 483 21.45 -29.19 5.28
C ALA A 483 22.18 -30.52 5.03
N SER A 484 21.41 -31.61 4.88
CA SER A 484 21.97 -32.92 4.51
C SER A 484 22.50 -32.90 3.08
N PRO A 485 23.43 -33.83 2.70
CA PRO A 485 23.90 -33.95 1.32
C PRO A 485 22.75 -34.14 0.31
N ALA A 486 21.75 -34.94 0.65
CA ALA A 486 20.57 -35.15 -0.19
C ALA A 486 19.73 -33.89 -0.37
N ALA A 487 19.57 -33.09 0.71
CA ALA A 487 18.90 -31.79 0.64
C ALA A 487 19.66 -30.81 -0.27
N LEU A 488 20.97 -30.75 -0.17
CA LEU A 488 21.82 -29.89 -1.00
C LEU A 488 21.74 -30.29 -2.48
N GLU A 489 21.73 -31.58 -2.79
CA GLU A 489 21.58 -32.06 -4.16
C GLU A 489 20.22 -31.68 -4.76
N ARG A 490 19.14 -31.87 -4.01
CA ARG A 490 17.78 -31.45 -4.42
C ARG A 490 17.70 -29.93 -4.63
N LEU A 491 18.28 -29.12 -3.76
CA LEU A 491 18.32 -27.67 -3.92
C LEU A 491 19.09 -27.25 -5.17
N ARG A 492 20.19 -27.89 -5.51
CA ARG A 492 20.94 -27.64 -6.75
C ARG A 492 20.08 -27.94 -7.97
N GLY A 493 19.49 -29.12 -8.06
CA GLY A 493 18.61 -29.50 -9.16
C GLY A 493 17.44 -28.50 -9.31
N LEU A 494 16.80 -28.11 -8.20
CA LEU A 494 15.70 -27.17 -8.21
C LEU A 494 16.12 -25.77 -8.70
N THR A 495 17.30 -25.27 -8.31
CA THR A 495 17.80 -23.95 -8.75
C THR A 495 18.24 -23.92 -10.20
N GLU A 496 18.54 -25.08 -10.81
CA GLU A 496 18.87 -25.22 -12.22
C GLU A 496 17.62 -25.31 -13.11
N THR A 497 16.55 -25.96 -12.61
CA THR A 497 15.36 -26.29 -13.40
C THR A 497 14.19 -25.31 -13.20
N ALA A 498 14.16 -24.58 -12.08
CA ALA A 498 13.08 -23.66 -11.74
C ALA A 498 13.61 -22.22 -11.44
N PRO A 499 12.77 -21.19 -11.56
CA PRO A 499 13.14 -19.81 -11.23
C PRO A 499 13.21 -19.59 -9.70
N VAL A 500 14.13 -20.27 -9.06
CA VAL A 500 14.35 -20.28 -7.61
C VAL A 500 15.80 -19.92 -7.30
N ARG A 501 16.02 -19.31 -6.15
CA ARG A 501 17.31 -19.20 -5.48
C ARG A 501 17.23 -19.84 -4.11
N ALA A 502 18.33 -20.41 -3.62
CA ALA A 502 18.41 -21.01 -2.30
C ALA A 502 19.51 -20.37 -1.47
N VAL A 503 19.22 -20.09 -0.20
CA VAL A 503 20.13 -19.52 0.78
C VAL A 503 20.03 -20.31 2.08
N GLN A 504 21.17 -20.67 2.65
CA GLN A 504 21.24 -21.31 3.96
C GLN A 504 21.29 -20.23 5.04
N VAL A 505 20.44 -20.35 6.03
CA VAL A 505 20.36 -19.44 7.20
C VAL A 505 21.01 -20.13 8.39
N LEU A 506 22.15 -19.64 8.81
CA LEU A 506 22.99 -20.22 9.84
C LEU A 506 22.87 -19.45 11.16
N GLY A 507 22.97 -20.17 12.28
CA GLY A 507 23.15 -19.57 13.60
C GLY A 507 24.55 -18.99 13.79
N PRO A 508 24.81 -18.38 14.97
CA PRO A 508 26.11 -17.74 15.25
C PRO A 508 27.28 -18.72 15.25
N ASP A 509 27.05 -19.93 15.74
CA ASP A 509 28.09 -20.97 15.95
C ASP A 509 28.11 -22.05 14.85
N ASP A 510 27.22 -21.95 13.84
CA ASP A 510 27.17 -22.91 12.77
C ASP A 510 28.41 -22.83 11.87
N PRO A 511 28.91 -23.96 11.33
CA PRO A 511 29.99 -23.94 10.34
C PRO A 511 29.55 -23.19 9.08
N PRO A 512 30.49 -22.76 8.22
CA PRO A 512 30.17 -22.15 6.94
C PRO A 512 29.22 -23.00 6.11
N GLY A 513 28.28 -22.36 5.41
CA GLY A 513 27.28 -23.05 4.60
C GLY A 513 27.89 -23.77 3.39
N ALA A 514 27.20 -24.80 2.94
CA ALA A 514 27.55 -25.56 1.75
C ALA A 514 27.06 -24.93 0.43
N ILE A 515 26.14 -23.98 0.56
CA ILE A 515 25.62 -23.12 -0.52
C ILE A 515 25.72 -21.66 -0.07
N GLU A 516 25.24 -20.72 -0.89
CA GLU A 516 25.09 -19.30 -0.50
C GLU A 516 24.42 -19.24 0.87
N HIS A 517 24.96 -18.45 1.78
CA HIS A 517 24.46 -18.44 3.16
C HIS A 517 24.50 -17.05 3.79
N VAL A 518 23.69 -16.90 4.84
CA VAL A 518 23.65 -15.73 5.73
C VAL A 518 23.65 -16.20 7.17
N ARG A 519 23.99 -15.32 8.10
CA ARG A 519 23.92 -15.59 9.55
C ARG A 519 22.76 -14.83 10.19
N ASP A 520 21.99 -15.56 10.98
CA ASP A 520 20.88 -15.02 11.78
C ASP A 520 21.17 -15.23 13.27
N PRO A 521 22.08 -14.42 13.86
CA PRO A 521 22.57 -14.66 15.22
C PRO A 521 21.49 -14.52 16.29
N LYS A 522 20.35 -13.90 15.96
CA LYS A 522 19.23 -13.68 16.89
C LYS A 522 18.01 -14.55 16.59
N GLY A 523 18.01 -15.34 15.54
CA GLY A 523 16.86 -16.13 15.10
C GLY A 523 15.68 -15.28 14.59
N HIS A 524 15.93 -14.03 14.23
CA HIS A 524 14.86 -13.11 13.82
C HIS A 524 14.29 -13.48 12.45
N LEU A 525 15.12 -13.95 11.52
CA LEU A 525 14.70 -14.38 10.19
C LEU A 525 13.82 -15.63 10.26
N GLN A 526 14.21 -16.60 11.11
CA GLN A 526 13.38 -17.77 11.39
C GLN A 526 12.02 -17.36 12.00
N GLY A 527 12.02 -16.46 12.98
CA GLY A 527 10.81 -15.94 13.60
C GLY A 527 9.92 -15.16 12.62
N ALA A 528 10.50 -14.32 11.76
CA ALA A 528 9.76 -13.54 10.77
C ALA A 528 9.11 -14.42 9.69
N CYS A 529 9.71 -15.56 9.35
CA CYS A 529 9.15 -16.54 8.43
C CYS A 529 8.12 -17.47 9.08
N HIS A 530 7.87 -17.34 10.39
CA HIS A 530 6.94 -18.20 11.15
C HIS A 530 7.29 -19.70 11.09
N VAL A 531 8.57 -20.05 10.97
CA VAL A 531 9.05 -21.42 10.73
C VAL A 531 9.60 -22.11 11.99
N PHE A 532 8.96 -21.95 13.13
CA PHE A 532 9.35 -22.64 14.35
C PHE A 532 9.21 -24.17 14.16
N GLY A 533 10.37 -24.87 14.15
CA GLY A 533 10.43 -26.32 13.94
C GLY A 533 10.45 -26.78 12.47
N HIS A 534 10.42 -25.87 11.49
CA HIS A 534 10.57 -26.20 10.08
C HIS A 534 12.02 -26.02 9.60
N ALA A 535 12.43 -26.82 8.62
CA ALA A 535 13.77 -26.76 8.03
C ALA A 535 13.89 -25.72 6.91
N TRP A 536 12.80 -25.36 6.26
CA TRP A 536 12.81 -24.39 5.16
C TRP A 536 11.56 -23.53 5.09
N ALA A 537 11.71 -22.37 4.44
CA ALA A 537 10.64 -21.48 4.01
C ALA A 537 10.83 -21.09 2.54
N LEU A 538 9.75 -21.08 1.78
CA LEU A 538 9.70 -20.57 0.42
C LEU A 538 9.12 -19.16 0.42
N LEU A 539 9.93 -18.16 0.06
CA LEU A 539 9.53 -16.78 0.00
C LEU A 539 9.25 -16.34 -1.44
N ARG A 540 8.19 -15.58 -1.60
CA ARG A 540 7.81 -14.89 -2.83
C ARG A 540 8.52 -13.54 -2.95
N PRO A 541 8.66 -12.98 -4.18
CA PRO A 541 9.27 -11.66 -4.38
C PRO A 541 8.60 -10.49 -3.65
N ASP A 542 7.32 -10.61 -3.29
CA ASP A 542 6.55 -9.65 -2.47
C ASP A 542 6.70 -9.84 -0.95
N SER A 543 7.73 -10.63 -0.53
CA SER A 543 8.04 -10.97 0.85
C SER A 543 6.88 -11.62 1.62
N TYR A 544 6.20 -12.57 0.96
CA TYR A 544 5.24 -13.48 1.58
C TYR A 544 5.79 -14.89 1.61
N VAL A 545 5.48 -15.64 2.66
CA VAL A 545 5.76 -17.07 2.72
C VAL A 545 4.77 -17.78 1.80
N ALA A 546 5.26 -18.51 0.80
CA ALA A 546 4.43 -19.37 -0.03
C ALA A 546 4.19 -20.72 0.64
N ALA A 547 5.22 -21.29 1.26
CA ALA A 547 5.16 -22.58 1.95
C ALA A 547 6.29 -22.72 2.97
N THR A 548 6.15 -23.68 3.89
CA THR A 548 7.19 -24.10 4.84
C THR A 548 7.21 -25.61 4.94
N GLY A 549 8.34 -26.21 5.32
CA GLY A 549 8.42 -27.66 5.51
C GLY A 549 9.50 -28.08 6.49
N GLU A 550 9.32 -29.28 7.07
CA GLU A 550 10.20 -29.86 8.09
C GLU A 550 11.45 -30.53 7.47
N VAL A 551 11.36 -30.95 6.22
CA VAL A 551 12.43 -31.65 5.48
C VAL A 551 12.49 -31.09 4.05
N VAL A 552 13.69 -30.96 3.50
CA VAL A 552 13.88 -30.62 2.09
C VAL A 552 13.67 -31.88 1.24
N ASP A 553 12.44 -32.09 0.80
CA ASP A 553 11.98 -33.23 0.04
C ASP A 553 11.09 -32.83 -1.16
N ALA A 554 10.31 -33.74 -1.71
CA ALA A 554 9.38 -33.51 -2.81
C ALA A 554 8.36 -32.40 -2.53
N SER A 555 8.00 -32.17 -1.26
CA SER A 555 7.06 -31.12 -0.87
C SER A 555 7.56 -29.70 -1.25
N LEU A 556 8.88 -29.48 -1.21
CA LEU A 556 9.46 -28.22 -1.67
C LEU A 556 9.27 -28.01 -3.18
N VAL A 557 9.47 -29.07 -4.00
CA VAL A 557 9.28 -29.00 -5.45
C VAL A 557 7.82 -28.69 -5.78
N HIS A 558 6.91 -29.39 -5.12
CA HIS A 558 5.47 -29.14 -5.24
C HIS A 558 5.10 -27.68 -4.87
N ALA A 559 5.61 -27.19 -3.74
CA ALA A 559 5.37 -25.82 -3.28
C ALA A 559 5.89 -24.77 -4.26
N VAL A 560 7.06 -25.00 -4.88
CA VAL A 560 7.60 -24.12 -5.93
C VAL A 560 6.69 -24.13 -7.15
N GLY A 561 6.24 -25.29 -7.61
CA GLY A 561 5.29 -25.40 -8.71
C GLY A 561 4.00 -24.62 -8.45
N GLN A 562 3.40 -24.85 -7.28
CA GLN A 562 2.20 -24.15 -6.84
C GLN A 562 2.40 -22.61 -6.80
N ALA A 563 3.50 -22.14 -6.22
CA ALA A 563 3.82 -20.71 -6.14
C ALA A 563 4.05 -20.05 -7.52
N LEU A 564 4.36 -20.85 -8.56
CA LEU A 564 4.50 -20.41 -9.95
C LEU A 564 3.25 -20.66 -10.80
N GLY A 565 2.18 -21.19 -10.20
CA GLY A 565 0.93 -21.51 -10.91
C GLY A 565 1.06 -22.68 -11.90
N ALA A 566 2.04 -23.56 -11.72
CA ALA A 566 2.34 -24.71 -12.55
C ALA A 566 2.56 -25.97 -11.69
N ALA A 567 2.27 -27.15 -12.23
CA ALA A 567 2.80 -28.38 -11.66
C ALA A 567 4.25 -28.54 -12.12
N LEU A 568 5.19 -28.70 -11.19
CA LEU A 568 6.53 -29.18 -11.48
C LEU A 568 6.51 -30.71 -11.25
N GLU A 569 6.85 -31.48 -12.28
CA GLU A 569 7.04 -32.93 -12.15
C GLU A 569 8.46 -33.18 -11.59
N GLU A 570 8.59 -34.07 -10.60
CA GLU A 570 9.89 -34.63 -10.27
C GLU A 570 10.32 -35.51 -11.46
N GLU A 571 11.54 -35.34 -11.97
CA GLU A 571 12.15 -36.39 -12.77
C GLU A 571 12.20 -37.64 -11.88
N GLU A 572 11.38 -38.66 -12.21
CA GLU A 572 11.50 -39.97 -11.59
C GLU A 572 12.96 -40.41 -11.73
N GLU A 573 13.69 -40.54 -10.61
CA GLU A 573 14.97 -41.23 -10.56
C GLU A 573 14.73 -42.62 -11.18
N ALA A 574 15.20 -42.78 -12.38
CA ALA A 574 15.28 -44.10 -12.99
C ALA A 574 16.16 -44.97 -12.09
N ALA A 575 15.52 -45.90 -11.35
CA ALA A 575 16.12 -46.87 -10.45
C ALA A 575 17.09 -47.83 -11.18
#